data_734c06b66c5bf5476c51910b91194a4d
#
_entry.id   734c06b66c5bf5476c51910b91194a4d
#
_cell.length_a   1.000
_cell.length_b   1.000
_cell.length_c   1.000
_cell.angle_alpha   90.00
_cell.angle_beta   90.00
_cell.angle_gamma   90.00
#
_symmetry.space_group_name_H-M   'P 1'
#
loop_
_entity.id
_entity.type
_entity.pdbx_description
1 polymer ?
#
loop_
_entity_poly.entity_id
_entity_poly.type
_entity_poly.pdbx_seq_one_letter_code
_entity_poly.pdbx_strand_id
1 'polypeptide(L)'
;MQPDFVPAALLLGEAHLKAGEPRDALRVWERAAEAPQPALPVLARIEQRHREEGRPTRMISLYRNALDRHPDNLALAFGLGRVYFELAMLDEAAEQFQKMEVRAADLPLIHAYLGAILERRGQFRDAMEEYRRALRLSDSVQWPHHCGTCGALHPRWVDRCPSCRRWNTSRP
;
A
#
# COMPACT_ATOMS: atom_id res chain seq x y z
N MET A 1 -15.63 20.64 -13.22
CA MET A 1 -15.14 19.76 -12.14
C MET A 1 -13.65 19.92 -12.08
N GLN A 2 -13.07 20.15 -10.90
CA GLN A 2 -11.62 20.11 -10.72
C GLN A 2 -11.16 18.67 -10.96
N PRO A 3 -10.32 18.39 -11.97
CA PRO A 3 -9.91 17.03 -12.29
C PRO A 3 -9.11 16.39 -11.15
N ASP A 4 -8.57 17.20 -10.25
CA ASP A 4 -7.69 16.76 -9.16
C ASP A 4 -8.46 16.44 -7.85
N PHE A 5 -9.79 16.51 -7.87
CA PHE A 5 -10.56 16.19 -6.67
C PHE A 5 -10.80 14.67 -6.56
N VAL A 6 -9.83 13.99 -5.98
CA VAL A 6 -9.78 12.54 -5.80
C VAL A 6 -11.09 11.92 -5.27
N PRO A 7 -11.73 12.46 -4.21
CA PRO A 7 -12.99 11.89 -3.72
C PRO A 7 -14.09 11.85 -4.77
N ALA A 8 -14.22 12.90 -5.60
CA ALA A 8 -15.21 12.92 -6.67
C ALA A 8 -14.93 11.88 -7.75
N ALA A 9 -13.65 11.71 -8.14
CA ALA A 9 -13.27 10.70 -9.11
C ALA A 9 -13.57 9.28 -8.61
N LEU A 10 -13.28 9.00 -7.33
CA LEU A 10 -13.60 7.71 -6.73
C LEU A 10 -15.11 7.44 -6.72
N LEU A 11 -15.92 8.39 -6.24
CA LEU A 11 -17.37 8.25 -6.20
C LEU A 11 -17.99 8.13 -7.58
N LEU A 12 -17.52 8.91 -8.55
CA LEU A 12 -18.03 8.87 -9.93
C LEU A 12 -17.72 7.51 -10.58
N GLY A 13 -16.49 7.01 -10.41
CA GLY A 13 -16.12 5.68 -10.91
C GLY A 13 -16.95 4.58 -10.26
N GLU A 14 -17.20 4.66 -8.96
CA GLU A 14 -18.08 3.70 -8.27
C GLU A 14 -19.54 3.79 -8.76
N ALA A 15 -20.03 5.00 -9.06
CA ALA A 15 -21.37 5.17 -9.64
C ALA A 15 -21.46 4.52 -11.03
N HIS A 16 -20.47 4.69 -11.89
CA HIS A 16 -20.39 3.99 -13.18
C HIS A 16 -20.37 2.46 -13.02
N LEU A 17 -19.63 1.93 -12.05
CA LEU A 17 -19.64 0.48 -11.78
C LEU A 17 -21.04 -0.02 -11.40
N LYS A 18 -21.74 0.71 -10.53
CA LYS A 18 -23.12 0.37 -10.13
C LYS A 18 -24.12 0.47 -11.28
N ALA A 19 -23.84 1.36 -12.24
CA ALA A 19 -24.64 1.50 -13.48
C ALA A 19 -24.32 0.41 -14.53
N GLY A 20 -23.34 -0.47 -14.27
CA GLY A 20 -22.92 -1.48 -15.24
C GLY A 20 -22.00 -0.96 -16.33
N GLU A 21 -21.33 0.17 -16.09
CA GLU A 21 -20.46 0.89 -17.02
C GLU A 21 -18.97 0.82 -16.59
N PRO A 22 -18.36 -0.37 -16.54
CA PRO A 22 -16.99 -0.53 -16.00
C PRO A 22 -15.91 0.19 -16.80
N ARG A 23 -16.14 0.37 -18.13
CA ARG A 23 -15.19 1.11 -19.00
C ARG A 23 -15.16 2.60 -18.65
N ASP A 24 -16.31 3.17 -18.32
CA ASP A 24 -16.41 4.59 -17.94
C ASP A 24 -15.84 4.82 -16.56
N ALA A 25 -16.06 3.91 -15.63
CA ALA A 25 -15.40 3.91 -14.32
C ALA A 25 -13.87 3.94 -14.47
N LEU A 26 -13.32 3.04 -15.27
CA LEU A 26 -11.87 2.96 -15.51
C LEU A 26 -11.34 4.27 -16.11
N ARG A 27 -12.03 4.82 -17.11
CA ARG A 27 -11.67 6.09 -17.76
C ARG A 27 -11.63 7.27 -16.81
N VAL A 28 -12.59 7.35 -15.88
CA VAL A 28 -12.62 8.37 -14.82
C VAL A 28 -11.41 8.25 -13.91
N TRP A 29 -11.07 7.04 -13.48
CA TRP A 29 -9.93 6.80 -12.60
C TRP A 29 -8.59 7.00 -13.30
N GLU A 30 -8.43 6.55 -14.54
CA GLU A 30 -7.21 6.76 -15.35
C GLU A 30 -6.93 8.27 -15.49
N ARG A 31 -7.95 9.06 -15.81
CA ARG A 31 -7.82 10.52 -15.87
C ARG A 31 -7.43 11.15 -14.54
N ALA A 32 -7.98 10.65 -13.43
CA ALA A 32 -7.60 11.11 -12.09
C ALA A 32 -6.18 10.67 -11.69
N ALA A 33 -5.69 9.55 -12.20
CA ALA A 33 -4.33 9.07 -12.00
C ALA A 33 -3.27 9.89 -12.76
N GLU A 34 -3.68 10.69 -13.75
CA GLU A 34 -2.81 11.60 -14.48
C GLU A 34 -2.57 12.93 -13.74
N ALA A 35 -3.27 13.16 -12.63
CA ALA A 35 -3.11 14.37 -11.81
C ALA A 35 -1.65 14.55 -11.35
N PRO A 36 -1.21 15.81 -11.10
CA PRO A 36 0.16 16.10 -10.65
C PRO A 36 0.58 15.39 -9.37
N GLN A 37 -0.36 14.99 -8.55
CA GLN A 37 -0.13 14.12 -7.40
C GLN A 37 -0.99 12.86 -7.54
N PRO A 38 -0.40 11.72 -7.93
CA PRO A 38 -1.14 10.49 -8.11
C PRO A 38 -1.72 10.02 -6.78
N ALA A 39 -3.03 9.91 -6.73
CA ALA A 39 -3.71 9.42 -5.55
C ALA A 39 -3.65 7.89 -5.49
N LEU A 40 -2.93 7.34 -4.52
CA LEU A 40 -2.85 5.90 -4.30
C LEU A 40 -4.23 5.19 -4.27
N PRO A 41 -5.30 5.77 -3.68
CA PRO A 41 -6.63 5.16 -3.72
C PRO A 41 -7.17 5.00 -5.14
N VAL A 42 -6.88 5.93 -6.05
CA VAL A 42 -7.30 5.84 -7.46
C VAL A 42 -6.54 4.70 -8.16
N LEU A 43 -5.21 4.64 -7.98
CA LEU A 43 -4.39 3.56 -8.53
C LEU A 43 -4.86 2.19 -8.02
N ALA A 44 -5.23 2.08 -6.75
CA ALA A 44 -5.76 0.85 -6.18
C ALA A 44 -7.09 0.40 -6.84
N ARG A 45 -7.96 1.34 -7.22
CA ARG A 45 -9.21 1.02 -7.96
C ARG A 45 -8.93 0.52 -9.38
N ILE A 46 -8.01 1.17 -10.09
CA ILE A 46 -7.58 0.74 -11.44
C ILE A 46 -6.94 -0.65 -11.36
N GLU A 47 -6.09 -0.87 -10.37
CA GLU A 47 -5.44 -2.15 -10.12
C GLU A 47 -6.47 -3.26 -9.88
N GLN A 48 -7.44 -3.03 -9.00
CA GLN A 48 -8.52 -3.97 -8.73
C GLN A 48 -9.26 -4.35 -10.01
N ARG A 49 -9.60 -3.38 -10.84
CA ARG A 49 -10.28 -3.63 -12.15
C ARG A 49 -9.44 -4.47 -13.09
N HIS A 50 -8.14 -4.16 -13.22
CA HIS A 50 -7.27 -4.96 -14.09
C HIS A 50 -7.13 -6.42 -13.60
N ARG A 51 -7.16 -6.65 -12.28
CA ARG A 51 -7.20 -8.01 -11.71
C ARG A 51 -8.49 -8.73 -12.06
N GLU A 52 -9.64 -8.07 -11.88
CA GLU A 52 -10.96 -8.64 -12.19
C GLU A 52 -11.14 -8.95 -13.69
N GLU A 53 -10.51 -8.16 -14.56
CA GLU A 53 -10.50 -8.37 -16.00
C GLU A 53 -9.46 -9.42 -16.47
N GLY A 54 -8.67 -10.00 -15.58
CA GLY A 54 -7.61 -10.95 -15.91
C GLY A 54 -6.45 -10.32 -16.70
N ARG A 55 -6.20 -9.02 -16.52
CA ARG A 55 -5.15 -8.26 -17.21
C ARG A 55 -4.12 -7.66 -16.24
N PRO A 56 -3.52 -8.47 -15.36
CA PRO A 56 -2.67 -7.95 -14.31
C PRO A 56 -1.40 -7.25 -14.83
N THR A 57 -0.91 -7.60 -16.02
CA THR A 57 0.27 -6.94 -16.61
C THR A 57 0.06 -5.45 -16.91
N ARG A 58 -1.18 -4.98 -17.07
CA ARG A 58 -1.48 -3.55 -17.22
C ARG A 58 -1.12 -2.73 -15.98
N MET A 59 -1.06 -3.36 -14.81
CA MET A 59 -0.63 -2.70 -13.58
C MET A 59 0.84 -2.25 -13.67
N ILE A 60 1.70 -3.00 -14.36
CA ILE A 60 3.10 -2.62 -14.57
C ILE A 60 3.18 -1.28 -15.29
N SER A 61 2.47 -1.15 -16.43
CA SER A 61 2.44 0.10 -17.20
C SER A 61 1.86 1.26 -16.38
N LEU A 62 0.81 1.00 -15.60
CA LEU A 62 0.20 1.99 -14.72
C LEU A 62 1.21 2.58 -13.72
N TYR A 63 1.92 1.70 -12.98
CA TYR A 63 2.89 2.15 -11.99
C TYR A 63 4.16 2.73 -12.61
N ARG A 64 4.64 2.20 -13.74
CA ARG A 64 5.78 2.78 -14.47
C ARG A 64 5.47 4.19 -14.94
N ASN A 65 4.34 4.40 -15.62
CA ASN A 65 3.93 5.73 -16.09
C ASN A 65 3.75 6.73 -14.95
N ALA A 66 3.30 6.28 -13.79
CA ALA A 66 3.20 7.12 -12.61
C ALA A 66 4.59 7.46 -12.03
N LEU A 67 5.52 6.50 -12.00
CA LEU A 67 6.90 6.69 -11.54
C LEU A 67 7.72 7.58 -12.47
N ASP A 68 7.53 7.49 -13.79
CA ASP A 68 8.22 8.37 -14.76
C ASP A 68 7.90 9.85 -14.49
N ARG A 69 6.69 10.13 -14.01
CA ARG A 69 6.28 11.48 -13.61
C ARG A 69 6.68 11.84 -12.18
N HIS A 70 6.82 10.86 -11.30
CA HIS A 70 7.10 11.03 -9.88
C HIS A 70 8.18 10.04 -9.41
N PRO A 71 9.43 10.16 -9.88
CA PRO A 71 10.49 9.16 -9.67
C PRO A 71 10.88 9.00 -8.20
N ASP A 72 10.59 10.01 -7.39
CA ASP A 72 10.90 10.00 -5.96
C ASP A 72 9.80 9.44 -5.07
N ASN A 73 8.67 9.06 -5.64
CA ASN A 73 7.53 8.56 -4.86
C ASN A 73 7.73 7.09 -4.47
N LEU A 74 8.15 6.88 -3.21
CA LEU A 74 8.39 5.54 -2.65
C LEU A 74 7.16 4.64 -2.66
N ALA A 75 5.96 5.21 -2.50
CA ALA A 75 4.74 4.41 -2.48
C ALA A 75 4.39 3.85 -3.87
N LEU A 76 4.67 4.60 -4.95
CA LEU A 76 4.55 4.11 -6.32
C LEU A 76 5.61 3.06 -6.62
N ALA A 77 6.86 3.29 -6.20
CA ALA A 77 7.94 2.34 -6.34
C ALA A 77 7.63 1.01 -5.63
N PHE A 78 7.09 1.10 -4.42
CA PHE A 78 6.61 -0.06 -3.66
C PHE A 78 5.47 -0.79 -4.40
N GLY A 79 4.49 -0.06 -4.91
CA GLY A 79 3.39 -0.61 -5.70
C GLY A 79 3.89 -1.41 -6.90
N LEU A 80 4.87 -0.88 -7.64
CA LEU A 80 5.49 -1.58 -8.78
C LEU A 80 6.21 -2.85 -8.35
N GLY A 81 7.04 -2.80 -7.30
CA GLY A 81 7.74 -3.97 -6.77
C GLY A 81 6.78 -5.07 -6.33
N ARG A 82 5.68 -4.70 -5.66
CA ARG A 82 4.61 -5.63 -5.26
C ARG A 82 3.92 -6.27 -6.48
N VAL A 83 3.62 -5.51 -7.51
CA VAL A 83 3.03 -6.02 -8.76
C VAL A 83 3.97 -7.03 -9.44
N TYR A 84 5.26 -6.74 -9.52
CA TYR A 84 6.25 -7.68 -10.06
C TYR A 84 6.28 -8.98 -9.25
N PHE A 85 6.30 -8.87 -7.91
CA PHE A 85 6.29 -10.03 -7.03
C PHE A 85 5.03 -10.90 -7.21
N GLU A 86 3.86 -10.29 -7.32
CA GLU A 86 2.59 -11.00 -7.53
C GLU A 86 2.53 -11.73 -8.88
N LEU A 87 3.15 -11.15 -9.90
CA LEU A 87 3.27 -11.74 -11.24
C LEU A 87 4.42 -12.75 -11.37
N ALA A 88 5.06 -13.10 -10.26
CA ALA A 88 6.23 -13.97 -10.21
C ALA A 88 7.45 -13.47 -11.04
N MET A 89 7.51 -12.20 -11.35
CA MET A 89 8.65 -11.52 -11.95
C MET A 89 9.66 -11.18 -10.85
N LEU A 90 10.31 -12.23 -10.32
CA LEU A 90 11.09 -12.14 -9.09
C LEU A 90 12.37 -11.30 -9.24
N ASP A 91 12.95 -11.24 -10.43
CA ASP A 91 14.17 -10.46 -10.68
C ASP A 91 13.86 -8.97 -10.69
N GLU A 92 12.80 -8.58 -11.39
CA GLU A 92 12.34 -7.20 -11.45
C GLU A 92 11.82 -6.72 -10.08
N ALA A 93 11.15 -7.61 -9.34
CA ALA A 93 10.73 -7.32 -7.97
C ALA A 93 11.92 -7.07 -7.06
N ALA A 94 12.95 -7.94 -7.11
CA ALA A 94 14.17 -7.80 -6.32
C ALA A 94 14.89 -6.49 -6.63
N GLU A 95 15.11 -6.20 -7.92
CA GLU A 95 15.76 -4.96 -8.35
C GLU A 95 15.00 -3.72 -7.85
N GLN A 96 13.67 -3.76 -7.93
CA GLN A 96 12.83 -2.65 -7.49
C GLN A 96 12.94 -2.44 -5.97
N PHE A 97 12.86 -3.48 -5.17
CA PHE A 97 12.98 -3.38 -3.72
C PHE A 97 14.41 -3.02 -3.26
N GLN A 98 15.46 -3.51 -3.93
CA GLN A 98 16.85 -3.11 -3.66
C GLN A 98 17.09 -1.62 -3.93
N LYS A 99 16.55 -1.07 -5.03
CA LYS A 99 16.59 0.37 -5.29
C LYS A 99 15.89 1.18 -4.19
N MET A 100 14.81 0.65 -3.64
CA MET A 100 14.09 1.28 -2.54
C MET A 100 14.85 1.18 -1.22
N GLU A 101 15.54 0.07 -0.95
CA GLU A 101 16.35 -0.13 0.25
C GLU A 101 17.42 0.96 0.41
N VAL A 102 18.07 1.37 -0.68
CA VAL A 102 19.06 2.46 -0.66
C VAL A 102 18.47 3.78 -0.16
N ARG A 103 17.18 4.01 -0.40
CA ARG A 103 16.50 5.27 -0.09
C ARG A 103 15.69 5.23 1.20
N ALA A 104 15.31 4.05 1.63
CA ALA A 104 14.39 3.84 2.75
C ALA A 104 14.69 2.50 3.44
N ALA A 105 15.94 2.35 3.91
CA ALA A 105 16.44 1.13 4.57
C ALA A 105 15.65 0.74 5.84
N ASP A 106 14.94 1.69 6.44
CA ASP A 106 14.20 1.49 7.69
C ASP A 106 12.74 1.03 7.47
N LEU A 107 12.34 0.77 6.22
CA LEU A 107 10.99 0.28 5.93
C LEU A 107 10.91 -1.25 6.05
N PRO A 108 10.25 -1.79 7.09
CA PRO A 108 10.19 -3.24 7.33
C PRO A 108 9.63 -4.03 6.15
N LEU A 109 8.66 -3.44 5.42
CA LEU A 109 8.02 -4.09 4.29
C LEU A 109 8.97 -4.38 3.13
N ILE A 110 10.01 -3.55 2.92
CA ILE A 110 11.02 -3.81 1.88
C ILE A 110 11.73 -5.12 2.18
N HIS A 111 12.22 -5.29 3.41
CA HIS A 111 12.91 -6.50 3.85
C HIS A 111 11.98 -7.73 3.87
N ALA A 112 10.70 -7.54 4.22
CA ALA A 112 9.72 -8.62 4.14
C ALA A 112 9.52 -9.12 2.69
N TYR A 113 9.47 -8.21 1.71
CA TYR A 113 9.36 -8.59 0.30
C TYR A 113 10.66 -9.18 -0.25
N LEU A 114 11.83 -8.64 0.11
CA LEU A 114 13.12 -9.24 -0.24
C LEU A 114 13.24 -10.66 0.31
N GLY A 115 12.87 -10.87 1.57
CA GLY A 115 12.80 -12.20 2.16
C GLY A 115 11.87 -13.15 1.40
N ALA A 116 10.66 -12.68 1.05
CA ALA A 116 9.71 -13.50 0.28
C ALA A 116 10.19 -13.83 -1.15
N ILE A 117 10.94 -12.93 -1.78
CA ILE A 117 11.57 -13.19 -3.08
C ILE A 117 12.65 -14.26 -2.95
N LEU A 118 13.53 -14.14 -1.95
CA LEU A 118 14.60 -15.11 -1.68
C LEU A 118 14.02 -16.47 -1.33
N GLU A 119 12.95 -16.53 -0.56
CA GLU A 119 12.24 -17.77 -0.25
C GLU A 119 11.72 -18.46 -1.52
N ARG A 120 11.06 -17.70 -2.43
CA ARG A 120 10.59 -18.24 -3.72
C ARG A 120 11.72 -18.73 -4.62
N ARG A 121 12.94 -18.19 -4.45
CA ARG A 121 14.16 -18.64 -5.15
C ARG A 121 14.82 -19.84 -4.47
N GLY A 122 14.29 -20.32 -3.35
CA GLY A 122 14.88 -21.41 -2.56
C GLY A 122 16.09 -21.01 -1.71
N GLN A 123 16.37 -19.70 -1.58
CA GLN A 123 17.48 -19.15 -0.80
C GLN A 123 17.03 -18.91 0.65
N PHE A 124 16.65 -19.98 1.34
CA PHE A 124 15.98 -19.92 2.65
C PHE A 124 16.82 -19.26 3.75
N ARG A 125 18.16 -19.42 3.71
CA ARG A 125 19.04 -18.80 4.71
C ARG A 125 19.00 -17.28 4.61
N ASP A 126 19.15 -16.76 3.41
CA ASP A 126 19.15 -15.32 3.14
C ASP A 126 17.75 -14.72 3.37
N ALA A 127 16.70 -15.45 2.99
CA ALA A 127 15.31 -15.07 3.27
C ALA A 127 15.07 -14.90 4.77
N MET A 128 15.59 -15.82 5.60
CA MET A 128 15.46 -15.74 7.05
C MET A 128 16.17 -14.50 7.64
N GLU A 129 17.30 -14.10 7.07
CA GLU A 129 18.01 -12.89 7.49
C GLU A 129 17.22 -11.64 7.17
N GLU A 130 16.63 -11.56 5.98
CA GLU A 130 15.77 -10.44 5.59
C GLU A 130 14.50 -10.36 6.45
N TYR A 131 13.84 -11.48 6.74
CA TYR A 131 12.69 -11.48 7.65
C TYR A 131 13.06 -11.05 9.08
N ARG A 132 14.21 -11.48 9.60
CA ARG A 132 14.70 -11.00 10.91
C ARG A 132 14.98 -9.50 10.89
N ARG A 133 15.48 -8.96 9.77
CA ARG A 133 15.69 -7.53 9.62
C ARG A 133 14.37 -6.77 9.62
N ALA A 134 13.38 -7.25 8.85
CA ALA A 134 12.03 -6.69 8.87
C ALA A 134 11.43 -6.66 10.27
N LEU A 135 11.57 -7.74 11.04
CA LEU A 135 11.06 -7.82 12.42
C LEU A 135 11.77 -6.86 13.36
N ARG A 136 13.09 -6.67 13.22
CA ARG A 136 13.84 -5.69 14.03
C ARG A 136 13.45 -4.23 13.73
N LEU A 137 13.11 -3.94 12.47
CA LEU A 137 12.68 -2.62 12.05
C LEU A 137 11.20 -2.35 12.36
N SER A 138 10.41 -3.41 12.51
CA SER A 138 9.04 -3.30 13.00
C SER A 138 9.11 -2.93 14.46
N ASP A 139 8.87 -1.67 14.77
CA ASP A 139 8.74 -1.23 16.17
C ASP A 139 7.80 -2.14 16.94
N SER A 140 8.10 -2.32 18.21
CA SER A 140 7.33 -3.14 19.14
C SER A 140 5.84 -3.06 18.83
N VAL A 141 5.22 -4.21 18.66
CA VAL A 141 3.76 -4.32 18.44
C VAL A 141 3.06 -3.45 19.47
N GLN A 142 2.60 -2.28 19.04
CA GLN A 142 1.79 -1.43 19.89
C GLN A 142 0.41 -2.09 19.97
N TRP A 143 0.17 -2.80 21.08
CA TRP A 143 -1.14 -3.35 21.34
C TRP A 143 -2.17 -2.22 21.42
N PRO A 144 -3.23 -2.26 20.61
CA PRO A 144 -4.29 -1.28 20.74
C PRO A 144 -4.90 -1.41 22.15
N HIS A 145 -5.05 -0.29 22.82
CA HIS A 145 -5.69 -0.22 24.11
C HIS A 145 -7.12 0.28 23.95
N HIS A 146 -7.99 -0.12 24.84
CA HIS A 146 -9.34 0.39 24.91
C HIS A 146 -9.66 0.93 26.31
N CYS A 147 -10.56 1.88 26.40
CA CYS A 147 -11.06 2.35 27.67
C CYS A 147 -12.08 1.37 28.24
N GLY A 148 -11.79 0.76 29.37
CA GLY A 148 -12.71 -0.15 30.05
C GLY A 148 -14.03 0.47 30.52
N THR A 149 -14.18 1.80 30.43
CA THR A 149 -15.42 2.51 30.81
C THR A 149 -16.29 2.87 29.61
N CYS A 150 -15.72 3.37 28.50
CA CYS A 150 -16.49 3.88 27.35
C CYS A 150 -16.15 3.18 26.03
N GLY A 151 -15.23 2.19 26.02
CA GLY A 151 -14.85 1.44 24.85
C GLY A 151 -13.98 2.20 23.82
N ALA A 152 -13.63 3.46 24.07
CA ALA A 152 -12.83 4.25 23.14
C ALA A 152 -11.47 3.58 22.89
N LEU A 153 -11.07 3.42 21.61
CA LEU A 153 -9.81 2.83 21.21
C LEU A 153 -8.69 3.87 21.25
N HIS A 154 -7.51 3.43 21.70
CA HIS A 154 -6.29 4.22 21.75
C HIS A 154 -5.12 3.45 21.13
N PRO A 155 -4.27 4.09 20.31
CA PRO A 155 -3.12 3.41 19.69
C PRO A 155 -2.05 3.00 20.72
N ARG A 156 -2.07 3.61 21.91
CA ARG A 156 -1.13 3.35 23.00
C ARG A 156 -1.83 3.54 24.35
N TRP A 157 -1.21 3.03 25.40
CA TRP A 157 -1.69 3.26 26.75
C TRP A 157 -1.79 4.74 27.09
N VAL A 158 -2.88 5.12 27.73
CA VAL A 158 -3.11 6.48 28.23
C VAL A 158 -3.53 6.42 29.70
N ASP A 159 -3.02 7.33 30.49
CA ASP A 159 -3.35 7.47 31.90
C ASP A 159 -4.78 7.95 32.10
N ARG A 160 -5.25 8.84 31.25
CA ARG A 160 -6.60 9.41 31.25
C ARG A 160 -7.24 9.28 29.87
N CYS A 161 -8.41 8.68 29.82
CA CYS A 161 -9.17 8.54 28.57
C CYS A 161 -9.58 9.90 28.00
N PRO A 162 -9.21 10.25 26.75
CA PRO A 162 -9.59 11.54 26.16
C PRO A 162 -11.09 11.66 25.89
N SER A 163 -11.82 10.54 25.73
CA SER A 163 -13.26 10.52 25.45
C SER A 163 -14.10 10.70 26.72
N CYS A 164 -13.94 9.85 27.73
CA CYS A 164 -14.75 9.92 28.97
C CYS A 164 -14.04 10.60 30.14
N ARG A 165 -12.78 11.01 29.97
CA ARG A 165 -11.94 11.71 30.96
C ARG A 165 -11.68 10.96 32.26
N ARG A 166 -12.00 9.66 32.36
CA ARG A 166 -11.70 8.84 33.53
C ARG A 166 -10.23 8.39 33.51
N TRP A 167 -9.65 8.32 34.72
CA TRP A 167 -8.28 7.89 34.93
C TRP A 167 -8.18 6.37 35.03
N ASN A 168 -7.01 5.83 34.69
CA ASN A 168 -6.64 4.42 34.85
C ASN A 168 -7.67 3.44 34.25
N THR A 169 -8.22 3.79 33.10
CA THR A 169 -9.22 2.97 32.38
C THR A 169 -8.67 2.28 31.15
N SER A 170 -7.40 2.53 30.76
CA SER A 170 -6.73 1.92 29.62
C SER A 170 -6.48 0.44 29.87
N ARG A 171 -6.95 -0.41 28.97
CA ARG A 171 -6.78 -1.88 28.95
C ARG A 171 -6.22 -2.32 27.61
N PRO A 172 -5.34 -3.35 27.55
CA PRO A 172 -4.87 -3.94 26.30
C PRO A 172 -5.98 -4.65 25.52
#